data_fa9b286b27553e7c3f51aa8e5be84840
#
_entry.id   fa9b286b27553e7c3f51aa8e5be84840
#
_cell.length_a   1.000
_cell.length_b   1.000
_cell.length_c   1.000
_cell.angle_alpha   90.00
_cell.angle_beta   90.00
_cell.angle_gamma   90.00
#
_symmetry.space_group_name_H-M   'P 1'
#
loop_
_entity.id
_entity.type
_entity.pdbx_description
1 polymer ?
#
loop_
_entity_poly.entity_id
_entity_poly.type
_entity_poly.pdbx_seq_one_letter_code
_entity_poly.pdbx_strand_id
1 'polypeptide(L)'
;MLLETAVPGATIFGSEFLGTLILILLGCGVVANNLLPKSKGHANAPGSLQINWGWGFGVMFGVYAAYKTGGHLNPAVTVGLAIAGKDLAPGIPATAGNITIYILAQFAGAFVGAVLCWLAYKQHYDEDCDPALKLGTFATGPEIRNPLWNTITEAIGTWVLVLWVILSGFTQGVKIGPLAVGLLIVSIGASLGGPTGYAINPARDLSPRIAHAVLPIKGKGDSDWGYAWVPVVGPMIGACLLYTSPSPRDRQKSRMPSSA
;
A
#
# COMPACT_ATOMS: atom_id res chain seq x y z
N MET A 1 32.97 16.01 -6.93
CA MET A 1 32.10 15.15 -6.13
C MET A 1 31.20 16.08 -5.32
N LEU A 2 30.04 16.43 -5.83
CA LEU A 2 29.05 17.22 -5.09
C LEU A 2 28.61 16.36 -3.91
N LEU A 3 28.79 16.86 -2.69
CA LEU A 3 28.21 16.24 -1.49
C LEU A 3 26.69 16.23 -1.71
N GLU A 4 26.12 15.06 -1.96
CA GLU A 4 24.67 14.88 -1.95
C GLU A 4 24.20 15.26 -0.54
N THR A 5 23.58 16.43 -0.42
CA THR A 5 23.05 16.89 0.86
C THR A 5 21.93 15.93 1.27
N ALA A 6 22.05 15.40 2.51
CA ALA A 6 21.02 14.50 3.05
C ALA A 6 19.63 15.14 2.97
N VAL A 7 18.65 14.38 2.50
CA VAL A 7 17.28 14.87 2.37
C VAL A 7 16.69 15.13 3.76
N PRO A 8 16.19 16.34 4.05
CA PRO A 8 15.64 16.65 5.37
C PRO A 8 14.46 15.75 5.74
N GLY A 9 14.37 15.34 7.01
CA GLY A 9 13.26 14.52 7.51
C GLY A 9 11.88 15.11 7.27
N ALA A 10 11.75 16.46 7.32
CA ALA A 10 10.51 17.15 6.98
C ALA A 10 10.08 16.93 5.51
N THR A 11 11.05 16.87 4.59
CA THR A 11 10.80 16.57 3.19
C THR A 11 10.34 15.13 3.01
N ILE A 12 10.98 14.18 3.71
CA ILE A 12 10.57 12.77 3.73
C ILE A 12 9.14 12.65 4.22
N PHE A 13 8.85 13.24 5.39
CA PHE A 13 7.52 13.20 5.98
C PHE A 13 6.48 13.79 5.04
N GLY A 14 6.68 15.00 4.53
CA GLY A 14 5.73 15.69 3.65
C GLY A 14 5.42 14.93 2.36
N SER A 15 6.45 14.35 1.73
CA SER A 15 6.31 13.54 0.52
C SER A 15 5.50 12.27 0.75
N GLU A 16 5.91 11.45 1.72
CA GLU A 16 5.24 10.18 2.01
C GLU A 16 3.82 10.40 2.55
N PHE A 17 3.61 11.44 3.36
CA PHE A 17 2.29 11.85 3.82
C PHE A 17 1.37 12.19 2.64
N LEU A 18 1.80 13.10 1.76
CA LEU A 18 0.99 13.54 0.62
C LEU A 18 0.71 12.38 -0.35
N GLY A 19 1.73 11.59 -0.67
CA GLY A 19 1.57 10.45 -1.56
C GLY A 19 0.60 9.40 -1.00
N THR A 20 0.71 9.08 0.29
CA THR A 20 -0.18 8.11 0.93
C THR A 20 -1.59 8.67 1.11
N LEU A 21 -1.74 9.97 1.37
CA LEU A 21 -3.04 10.64 1.39
C LEU A 21 -3.75 10.49 0.03
N ILE A 22 -3.07 10.76 -1.08
CA ILE A 22 -3.62 10.63 -2.43
C ILE A 22 -4.00 9.16 -2.70
N LEU A 23 -3.11 8.22 -2.38
CA LEU A 23 -3.37 6.79 -2.51
C LEU A 23 -4.68 6.40 -1.81
N ILE A 24 -4.84 6.78 -0.56
CA ILE A 24 -6.00 6.36 0.24
C ILE A 24 -7.27 7.11 -0.16
N LEU A 25 -7.18 8.39 -0.45
CA LEU A 25 -8.33 9.16 -0.93
C LEU A 25 -8.92 8.54 -2.20
N LEU A 26 -8.08 8.20 -3.18
CA LEU A 26 -8.54 7.61 -4.44
C LEU A 26 -8.92 6.14 -4.29
N GLY A 27 -8.16 5.38 -3.51
CA GLY A 27 -8.43 3.96 -3.28
C GLY A 27 -9.70 3.71 -2.46
N CYS A 28 -9.88 4.38 -1.32
CA CYS A 28 -11.13 4.33 -0.59
C CYS A 28 -12.30 4.92 -1.42
N GLY A 29 -12.01 5.98 -2.19
CA GLY A 29 -12.99 6.64 -3.04
C GLY A 29 -13.57 5.73 -4.12
N VAL A 30 -12.74 4.94 -4.81
CA VAL A 30 -13.25 4.01 -5.83
C VAL A 30 -14.08 2.89 -5.19
N VAL A 31 -13.72 2.44 -3.99
CA VAL A 31 -14.52 1.45 -3.26
C VAL A 31 -15.84 2.07 -2.80
N ALA A 32 -15.82 3.27 -2.24
CA ALA A 32 -17.04 4.00 -1.85
C ALA A 32 -17.98 4.22 -3.05
N ASN A 33 -17.44 4.57 -4.21
CA ASN A 33 -18.22 4.72 -5.44
C ASN A 33 -18.85 3.41 -5.91
N ASN A 34 -18.26 2.25 -5.59
CA ASN A 34 -18.81 0.95 -5.96
C ASN A 34 -19.80 0.40 -4.94
N LEU A 35 -19.53 0.59 -3.64
CA LEU A 35 -20.26 -0.09 -2.57
C LEU A 35 -21.37 0.76 -1.94
N LEU A 36 -21.18 2.09 -1.83
CA LEU A 36 -22.15 2.91 -1.12
C LEU A 36 -23.41 3.17 -1.94
N PRO A 37 -24.59 3.14 -1.29
CA PRO A 37 -25.87 3.38 -1.95
C PRO A 37 -25.93 4.72 -2.69
N LYS A 38 -26.69 4.77 -3.75
CA LYS A 38 -26.98 5.97 -4.55
C LYS A 38 -25.75 6.63 -5.20
N SER A 39 -24.56 6.01 -5.12
CA SER A 39 -23.41 6.45 -5.89
C SER A 39 -23.57 6.08 -7.37
N LYS A 40 -22.93 6.83 -8.26
CA LYS A 40 -23.02 6.57 -9.70
C LYS A 40 -22.33 5.25 -10.09
N GLY A 41 -21.27 4.87 -9.40
CA GLY A 41 -20.60 3.59 -9.61
C GLY A 41 -21.47 2.42 -9.17
N HIS A 42 -22.06 2.50 -7.98
CA HIS A 42 -22.95 1.46 -7.46
C HIS A 42 -24.13 1.18 -8.40
N ALA A 43 -24.73 2.22 -8.97
CA ALA A 43 -25.84 2.07 -9.93
C ALA A 43 -25.44 1.33 -11.21
N ASN A 44 -24.18 1.39 -11.62
CA ASN A 44 -23.65 0.75 -12.82
C ASN A 44 -22.96 -0.60 -12.56
N ALA A 45 -22.80 -0.99 -11.28
CA ALA A 45 -22.21 -2.24 -10.82
C ALA A 45 -20.88 -2.64 -11.52
N PRO A 46 -19.89 -1.74 -11.65
CA PRO A 46 -18.64 -2.01 -12.39
C PRO A 46 -17.72 -3.01 -11.67
N GLY A 47 -17.93 -3.22 -10.37
CA GLY A 47 -17.32 -4.27 -9.58
C GLY A 47 -15.78 -4.16 -9.38
N SER A 48 -15.16 -5.31 -9.12
CA SER A 48 -13.75 -5.43 -8.76
C SER A 48 -12.80 -4.87 -9.82
N LEU A 49 -13.15 -4.91 -11.09
CA LEU A 49 -12.30 -4.36 -12.15
C LEU A 49 -12.05 -2.86 -11.97
N GLN A 50 -13.12 -2.09 -11.73
CA GLN A 50 -12.96 -0.66 -11.48
C GLN A 50 -12.20 -0.40 -10.18
N ILE A 51 -12.47 -1.18 -9.14
CA ILE A 51 -11.77 -1.07 -7.85
C ILE A 51 -10.26 -1.27 -8.04
N ASN A 52 -9.85 -2.31 -8.77
CA ASN A 52 -8.46 -2.60 -9.03
C ASN A 52 -7.75 -1.47 -9.80
N TRP A 53 -8.40 -0.92 -10.83
CA TRP A 53 -7.87 0.23 -11.55
C TRP A 53 -7.77 1.48 -10.66
N GLY A 54 -8.77 1.75 -9.84
CA GLY A 54 -8.77 2.87 -8.91
C GLY A 54 -7.63 2.81 -7.90
N TRP A 55 -7.38 1.63 -7.31
CA TRP A 55 -6.23 1.42 -6.43
C TRP A 55 -4.90 1.55 -7.17
N GLY A 56 -4.78 0.98 -8.36
CA GLY A 56 -3.57 1.10 -9.17
C GLY A 56 -3.25 2.55 -9.53
N PHE A 57 -4.23 3.32 -9.96
CA PHE A 57 -4.04 4.75 -10.22
C PHE A 57 -3.79 5.54 -8.93
N GLY A 58 -4.44 5.19 -7.83
CA GLY A 58 -4.16 5.77 -6.52
C GLY A 58 -2.69 5.63 -6.12
N VAL A 59 -2.13 4.42 -6.28
CA VAL A 59 -0.70 4.18 -6.08
C VAL A 59 0.14 5.01 -7.05
N MET A 60 -0.16 4.95 -8.34
CA MET A 60 0.60 5.67 -9.38
C MET A 60 0.68 7.18 -9.08
N PHE A 61 -0.44 7.83 -8.84
CA PHE A 61 -0.46 9.27 -8.55
C PHE A 61 0.13 9.60 -7.18
N GLY A 62 -0.04 8.74 -6.19
CA GLY A 62 0.62 8.86 -4.90
C GLY A 62 2.15 8.81 -5.03
N VAL A 63 2.69 7.88 -5.81
CA VAL A 63 4.14 7.79 -6.08
C VAL A 63 4.64 9.02 -6.85
N TYR A 64 3.88 9.53 -7.82
CA TYR A 64 4.24 10.79 -8.49
C TYR A 64 4.34 11.95 -7.51
N ALA A 65 3.41 12.06 -6.55
CA ALA A 65 3.43 13.11 -5.53
C ALA A 65 4.62 12.97 -4.56
N ALA A 66 5.03 11.74 -4.26
CA ALA A 66 6.12 11.40 -3.35
C ALA A 66 7.43 11.04 -4.08
N TYR A 67 7.60 11.39 -5.35
CA TYR A 67 8.70 10.94 -6.20
C TYR A 67 10.10 11.23 -5.62
N LYS A 68 10.26 12.37 -4.94
CA LYS A 68 11.54 12.78 -4.34
C LYS A 68 12.05 11.84 -3.25
N THR A 69 11.17 11.08 -2.63
CA THR A 69 11.48 10.15 -1.55
C THR A 69 11.28 8.69 -1.95
N GLY A 70 11.20 8.41 -3.24
CA GLY A 70 10.96 7.07 -3.77
C GLY A 70 9.50 6.65 -3.77
N GLY A 71 8.61 7.37 -3.05
CA GLY A 71 7.17 7.12 -3.04
C GLY A 71 6.81 5.72 -2.55
N HIS A 72 7.25 5.33 -1.36
CA HIS A 72 6.98 4.00 -0.83
C HIS A 72 5.50 3.82 -0.50
N LEU A 73 4.87 4.79 0.17
CA LEU A 73 3.46 4.83 0.55
C LEU A 73 2.99 3.59 1.34
N ASN A 74 3.93 2.79 1.82
CA ASN A 74 3.68 1.46 2.35
C ASN A 74 4.79 1.04 3.31
N PRO A 75 4.49 0.78 4.60
CA PRO A 75 5.47 0.30 5.56
C PRO A 75 6.19 -0.98 5.13
N ALA A 76 5.48 -1.92 4.46
CA ALA A 76 6.08 -3.17 4.00
C ALA A 76 7.12 -2.93 2.88
N VAL A 77 6.89 -1.96 1.98
CA VAL A 77 7.88 -1.55 0.97
C VAL A 77 9.09 -0.91 1.64
N THR A 78 8.87 0.00 2.59
CA THR A 78 9.95 0.68 3.33
C THR A 78 10.85 -0.32 4.07
N VAL A 79 10.24 -1.25 4.80
CA VAL A 79 10.97 -2.29 5.55
C VAL A 79 11.63 -3.30 4.60
N GLY A 80 10.95 -3.69 3.53
CA GLY A 80 11.50 -4.62 2.54
C GLY A 80 12.76 -4.10 1.86
N LEU A 81 12.80 -2.82 1.47
CA LEU A 81 14.00 -2.17 0.93
C LEU A 81 15.13 -2.13 1.96
N ALA A 82 14.82 -1.79 3.21
CA ALA A 82 15.81 -1.76 4.30
C ALA A 82 16.42 -3.16 4.54
N ILE A 83 15.60 -4.21 4.61
CA ILE A 83 16.05 -5.60 4.79
C ILE A 83 16.88 -6.06 3.58
N ALA A 84 16.53 -5.62 2.37
CA ALA A 84 17.32 -5.91 1.16
C ALA A 84 18.64 -5.11 1.09
N GLY A 85 18.99 -4.34 2.12
CA GLY A 85 20.22 -3.54 2.16
C GLY A 85 20.23 -2.41 1.14
N LYS A 86 19.05 -1.88 0.78
CA LYS A 86 18.90 -0.76 -0.16
C LYS A 86 18.67 0.53 0.58
N ASP A 87 19.15 1.64 0.03
CA ASP A 87 18.69 2.95 0.44
C ASP A 87 17.19 3.09 0.16
N LEU A 88 16.49 3.90 0.97
CA LEU A 88 15.06 4.14 0.79
C LEU A 88 14.78 4.95 -0.48
N ALA A 89 15.69 5.88 -0.80
CA ALA A 89 15.72 6.63 -2.05
C ALA A 89 17.13 7.18 -2.26
N PRO A 90 17.45 7.73 -3.44
CA PRO A 90 18.73 8.43 -3.63
C PRO A 90 18.94 9.51 -2.55
N GLY A 91 20.06 9.42 -1.82
CA GLY A 91 20.39 10.32 -0.71
C GLY A 91 19.59 10.08 0.59
N ILE A 92 18.84 9.00 0.71
CA ILE A 92 18.06 8.64 1.92
C ILE A 92 18.45 7.21 2.36
N PRO A 93 19.46 7.06 3.22
CA PRO A 93 19.87 5.76 3.73
C PRO A 93 18.78 5.13 4.63
N ALA A 94 18.74 3.79 4.66
CA ALA A 94 17.79 3.02 5.45
C ALA A 94 18.18 2.99 6.94
N THR A 95 18.27 4.16 7.57
CA THR A 95 18.48 4.28 9.02
C THR A 95 17.15 4.08 9.78
N ALA A 96 17.24 3.67 11.06
CA ALA A 96 16.04 3.54 11.90
C ALA A 96 15.24 4.85 11.97
N GLY A 97 15.91 6.02 12.01
CA GLY A 97 15.24 7.31 11.99
C GLY A 97 14.45 7.56 10.71
N ASN A 98 15.07 7.35 9.54
CA ASN A 98 14.39 7.53 8.26
C ASN A 98 13.23 6.55 8.08
N ILE A 99 13.42 5.27 8.41
CA ILE A 99 12.35 4.26 8.38
C ILE A 99 11.17 4.70 9.24
N THR A 100 11.42 5.19 10.44
CA THR A 100 10.36 5.67 11.34
C THR A 100 9.61 6.87 10.74
N ILE A 101 10.32 7.84 10.15
CA ILE A 101 9.68 9.01 9.50
C ILE A 101 8.78 8.55 8.34
N TYR A 102 9.25 7.64 7.48
CA TYR A 102 8.43 7.08 6.40
C TYR A 102 7.15 6.46 6.94
N ILE A 103 7.26 5.54 7.90
CA ILE A 103 6.11 4.81 8.44
C ILE A 103 5.11 5.78 9.09
N LEU A 104 5.57 6.71 9.92
CA LEU A 104 4.68 7.69 10.56
C LEU A 104 3.97 8.59 9.54
N ALA A 105 4.68 9.05 8.50
CA ALA A 105 4.10 9.85 7.43
C ALA A 105 3.04 9.06 6.65
N GLN A 106 3.31 7.79 6.34
CA GLN A 106 2.38 6.90 5.63
C GLN A 106 1.10 6.68 6.44
N PHE A 107 1.21 6.38 7.73
CA PHE A 107 0.02 6.23 8.59
C PHE A 107 -0.77 7.53 8.71
N ALA A 108 -0.10 8.66 8.91
CA ALA A 108 -0.76 9.96 9.01
C ALA A 108 -1.46 10.35 7.69
N GLY A 109 -0.78 10.17 6.55
CA GLY A 109 -1.35 10.42 5.23
C GLY A 109 -2.56 9.52 4.93
N ALA A 110 -2.47 8.24 5.27
CA ALA A 110 -3.56 7.28 5.10
C ALA A 110 -4.80 7.68 5.94
N PHE A 111 -4.60 8.10 7.18
CA PHE A 111 -5.70 8.57 8.02
C PHE A 111 -6.40 9.77 7.41
N VAL A 112 -5.65 10.79 7.01
CA VAL A 112 -6.23 12.00 6.42
C VAL A 112 -6.90 11.70 5.07
N GLY A 113 -6.31 10.84 4.24
CA GLY A 113 -6.91 10.39 2.99
C GLY A 113 -8.26 9.70 3.19
N ALA A 114 -8.38 8.86 4.22
CA ALA A 114 -9.63 8.20 4.60
C ALA A 114 -10.69 9.22 5.10
N VAL A 115 -10.29 10.19 5.92
CA VAL A 115 -11.19 11.28 6.36
C VAL A 115 -11.70 12.10 5.17
N LEU A 116 -10.83 12.44 4.23
CA LEU A 116 -11.23 13.18 3.03
C LEU A 116 -12.17 12.36 2.14
N CYS A 117 -11.94 11.05 2.01
CA CYS A 117 -12.89 10.17 1.32
C CYS A 117 -14.26 10.17 1.99
N TRP A 118 -14.30 10.04 3.33
CA TRP A 118 -15.55 10.12 4.08
C TRP A 118 -16.26 11.46 3.88
N LEU A 119 -15.55 12.57 3.89
CA LEU A 119 -16.14 13.89 3.62
C LEU A 119 -16.72 13.98 2.21
N ALA A 120 -16.01 13.46 1.19
CA ALA A 120 -16.48 13.47 -0.19
C ALA A 120 -17.75 12.63 -0.39
N TYR A 121 -17.90 11.55 0.36
CA TYR A 121 -19.04 10.62 0.28
C TYR A 121 -20.00 10.75 1.49
N LYS A 122 -19.93 11.84 2.27
CA LYS A 122 -20.65 11.99 3.54
C LYS A 122 -22.12 11.59 3.46
N GLN A 123 -22.85 12.09 2.45
CA GLN A 123 -24.27 11.81 2.27
C GLN A 123 -24.53 10.34 1.94
N HIS A 124 -23.64 9.67 1.20
CA HIS A 124 -23.75 8.25 0.87
C HIS A 124 -23.48 7.37 2.09
N TYR A 125 -22.56 7.78 2.98
CA TYR A 125 -22.35 7.10 4.26
C TYR A 125 -23.53 7.23 5.23
N ASP A 126 -24.36 8.26 5.08
CA ASP A 126 -25.55 8.47 5.90
C ASP A 126 -26.75 7.61 5.46
N GLU A 127 -26.69 7.05 4.24
CA GLU A 127 -27.71 6.12 3.75
C GLU A 127 -27.67 4.79 4.51
N ASP A 128 -28.82 4.14 4.60
CA ASP A 128 -28.93 2.82 5.23
C ASP A 128 -28.42 1.74 4.27
N CYS A 129 -27.42 0.99 4.72
CA CYS A 129 -26.89 -0.18 4.02
C CYS A 129 -26.20 -1.11 5.02
N ASP A 130 -25.80 -2.29 4.54
CA ASP A 130 -25.02 -3.22 5.34
C ASP A 130 -23.76 -2.53 5.91
N PRO A 131 -23.55 -2.56 7.24
CA PRO A 131 -22.35 -2.01 7.88
C PRO A 131 -21.04 -2.52 7.29
N ALA A 132 -21.01 -3.77 6.80
CA ALA A 132 -19.83 -4.36 6.16
C ALA A 132 -19.42 -3.59 4.89
N LEU A 133 -20.38 -3.05 4.13
CA LEU A 133 -20.08 -2.23 2.96
C LEU A 133 -19.40 -0.91 3.37
N LYS A 134 -19.83 -0.31 4.48
CA LYS A 134 -19.19 0.91 5.02
C LYS A 134 -17.76 0.63 5.46
N LEU A 135 -17.52 -0.44 6.22
CA LEU A 135 -16.17 -0.85 6.60
C LEU A 135 -15.31 -1.18 5.38
N GLY A 136 -15.87 -1.89 4.39
CA GLY A 136 -15.16 -2.28 3.17
C GLY A 136 -14.62 -1.12 2.34
N THR A 137 -15.16 0.10 2.52
CA THR A 137 -14.61 1.30 1.87
C THR A 137 -13.30 1.79 2.54
N PHE A 138 -13.04 1.43 3.78
CA PHE A 138 -11.86 1.83 4.56
C PHE A 138 -10.82 0.72 4.62
N ALA A 139 -11.23 -0.49 4.97
CA ALA A 139 -10.35 -1.58 5.34
C ALA A 139 -10.72 -2.86 4.59
N THR A 140 -9.76 -3.77 4.50
CA THR A 140 -9.97 -5.07 3.88
C THR A 140 -10.56 -6.08 4.86
N GLY A 141 -11.24 -7.08 4.33
CA GLY A 141 -11.76 -8.21 5.05
C GLY A 141 -11.70 -9.46 4.19
N PRO A 142 -11.69 -10.66 4.79
CA PRO A 142 -11.63 -11.89 4.04
C PRO A 142 -13.02 -12.35 3.58
N GLU A 143 -13.12 -12.89 2.37
CA GLU A 143 -14.32 -13.60 1.91
C GLU A 143 -14.51 -14.90 2.72
N ILE A 144 -13.43 -15.60 3.01
CA ILE A 144 -13.43 -16.77 3.88
C ILE A 144 -12.51 -16.48 5.07
N ARG A 145 -13.08 -16.42 6.27
CA ARG A 145 -12.32 -16.10 7.48
C ARG A 145 -11.50 -17.29 7.96
N ASN A 146 -10.24 -17.29 7.58
CA ASN A 146 -9.22 -18.19 8.10
C ASN A 146 -7.91 -17.41 8.27
N PRO A 147 -7.58 -16.97 9.50
CA PRO A 147 -6.45 -16.06 9.72
C PRO A 147 -5.11 -16.58 9.18
N LEU A 148 -4.86 -17.87 9.22
CA LEU A 148 -3.62 -18.45 8.68
C LEU A 148 -3.55 -18.28 7.16
N TRP A 149 -4.57 -18.73 6.43
CA TRP A 149 -4.58 -18.63 4.97
C TRP A 149 -4.70 -17.19 4.48
N ASN A 150 -5.44 -16.36 5.21
CA ASN A 150 -5.53 -14.93 4.90
C ASN A 150 -4.16 -14.23 5.07
N THR A 151 -3.40 -14.57 6.12
CA THR A 151 -2.03 -14.05 6.32
C THR A 151 -1.09 -14.51 5.21
N ILE A 152 -1.19 -15.78 4.78
CA ILE A 152 -0.40 -16.32 3.67
C ILE A 152 -0.73 -15.57 2.36
N THR A 153 -2.01 -15.32 2.07
CA THR A 153 -2.42 -14.56 0.88
C THR A 153 -1.83 -13.15 0.88
N GLU A 154 -1.95 -12.43 1.99
CA GLU A 154 -1.37 -11.10 2.16
C GLU A 154 0.16 -11.10 2.02
N ALA A 155 0.82 -12.12 2.57
CA ALA A 155 2.27 -12.29 2.44
C ALA A 155 2.69 -12.53 0.98
N ILE A 156 1.98 -13.38 0.24
CA ILE A 156 2.27 -13.65 -1.18
C ILE A 156 2.06 -12.38 -2.02
N GLY A 157 0.94 -11.67 -1.87
CA GLY A 157 0.66 -10.44 -2.61
C GLY A 157 1.72 -9.36 -2.35
N THR A 158 2.13 -9.21 -1.09
CA THR A 158 3.17 -8.23 -0.70
C THR A 158 4.54 -8.67 -1.18
N TRP A 159 4.87 -9.94 -1.13
CA TRP A 159 6.13 -10.46 -1.68
C TRP A 159 6.25 -10.14 -3.18
N VAL A 160 5.20 -10.35 -3.96
CA VAL A 160 5.18 -9.96 -5.39
C VAL A 160 5.44 -8.47 -5.55
N LEU A 161 4.77 -7.62 -4.77
CA LEU A 161 4.94 -6.17 -4.82
C LEU A 161 6.38 -5.76 -4.53
N VAL A 162 6.93 -6.18 -3.39
CA VAL A 162 8.25 -5.72 -2.93
C VAL A 162 9.37 -6.34 -3.78
N LEU A 163 9.23 -7.60 -4.19
CA LEU A 163 10.16 -8.23 -5.14
C LEU A 163 10.26 -7.41 -6.43
N TRP A 164 9.13 -7.04 -7.01
CA TRP A 164 9.10 -6.24 -8.22
C TRP A 164 9.74 -4.86 -8.02
N VAL A 165 9.42 -4.17 -6.90
CA VAL A 165 10.02 -2.86 -6.57
C VAL A 165 11.56 -2.95 -6.53
N ILE A 166 12.09 -4.01 -5.91
CA ILE A 166 13.54 -4.23 -5.84
C ILE A 166 14.13 -4.54 -7.21
N LEU A 167 13.47 -5.38 -8.00
CA LEU A 167 13.96 -5.83 -9.30
C LEU A 167 13.79 -4.76 -10.39
N SER A 168 12.77 -3.92 -10.32
CA SER A 168 12.52 -2.87 -11.32
C SER A 168 13.67 -1.87 -11.44
N GLY A 169 14.43 -1.65 -10.36
CA GLY A 169 15.66 -0.87 -10.38
C GLY A 169 16.79 -1.47 -11.23
N PHE A 170 16.68 -2.75 -11.62
CA PHE A 170 17.65 -3.44 -12.48
C PHE A 170 17.25 -3.48 -13.96
N THR A 171 16.04 -3.08 -14.30
CA THR A 171 15.54 -3.10 -15.69
C THR A 171 16.06 -1.86 -16.42
N GLN A 172 17.20 -2.01 -17.10
CA GLN A 172 17.76 -0.97 -17.96
C GLN A 172 16.90 -0.84 -19.22
N GLY A 173 16.46 0.37 -19.54
CA GLY A 173 15.81 0.70 -20.81
C GLY A 173 14.30 0.89 -20.79
N VAL A 174 13.55 0.35 -19.81
CA VAL A 174 12.10 0.57 -19.70
C VAL A 174 11.82 1.54 -18.58
N LYS A 175 11.62 2.81 -18.90
CA LYS A 175 11.37 3.87 -17.91
C LYS A 175 9.91 4.34 -17.99
N ILE A 176 8.97 3.51 -17.56
CA ILE A 176 7.56 3.91 -17.45
C ILE A 176 7.19 4.48 -16.06
N GLY A 177 8.20 4.60 -15.18
CA GLY A 177 8.07 5.26 -13.89
C GLY A 177 6.94 4.71 -13.00
N PRO A 178 6.23 5.58 -12.28
CA PRO A 178 5.13 5.18 -11.39
C PRO A 178 3.96 4.45 -12.06
N LEU A 179 3.79 4.57 -13.39
CA LEU A 179 2.78 3.80 -14.12
C LEU A 179 3.00 2.29 -13.97
N ALA A 180 4.26 1.85 -13.97
CA ALA A 180 4.57 0.42 -13.84
C ALA A 180 4.10 -0.15 -12.51
N VAL A 181 4.32 0.55 -11.39
CA VAL A 181 3.83 0.09 -10.08
C VAL A 181 2.32 0.16 -10.01
N GLY A 182 1.68 1.16 -10.60
CA GLY A 182 0.23 1.23 -10.70
C GLY A 182 -0.36 0.01 -11.42
N LEU A 183 0.20 -0.38 -12.58
CA LEU A 183 -0.22 -1.58 -13.33
C LEU A 183 0.04 -2.87 -12.54
N LEU A 184 1.14 -2.94 -11.78
CA LEU A 184 1.41 -4.07 -10.90
C LEU A 184 0.32 -4.20 -9.83
N ILE A 185 -0.11 -3.10 -9.20
CA ILE A 185 -1.19 -3.11 -8.23
C ILE A 185 -2.51 -3.59 -8.86
N VAL A 186 -2.84 -3.14 -10.09
CA VAL A 186 -4.00 -3.66 -10.83
C VAL A 186 -3.89 -5.17 -11.01
N SER A 187 -2.71 -5.66 -11.39
CA SER A 187 -2.47 -7.10 -11.63
C SER A 187 -2.60 -7.91 -10.33
N ILE A 188 -2.03 -7.44 -9.22
CA ILE A 188 -2.14 -8.10 -7.91
C ILE A 188 -3.63 -8.13 -7.49
N GLY A 189 -4.33 -7.01 -7.60
CA GLY A 189 -5.76 -6.93 -7.25
C GLY A 189 -6.62 -7.88 -8.06
N ALA A 190 -6.40 -7.94 -9.38
CA ALA A 190 -7.14 -8.79 -10.30
C ALA A 190 -6.88 -10.29 -10.07
N SER A 191 -5.65 -10.65 -9.65
CA SER A 191 -5.22 -12.05 -9.56
C SER A 191 -5.24 -12.61 -8.15
N LEU A 192 -4.94 -11.81 -7.14
CA LEU A 192 -4.75 -12.22 -5.74
C LEU A 192 -5.68 -11.51 -4.76
N GLY A 193 -6.52 -10.58 -5.25
CA GLY A 193 -7.40 -9.79 -4.40
C GLY A 193 -8.62 -10.54 -3.87
N GLY A 194 -9.05 -11.61 -4.53
CA GLY A 194 -10.27 -12.34 -4.19
C GLY A 194 -10.35 -12.82 -2.73
N PRO A 195 -9.30 -13.43 -2.15
CA PRO A 195 -9.40 -13.98 -0.80
C PRO A 195 -9.50 -12.94 0.32
N THR A 196 -8.79 -11.80 0.21
CA THR A 196 -8.60 -10.87 1.34
C THR A 196 -8.82 -9.40 1.01
N GLY A 197 -9.01 -9.05 -0.26
CA GLY A 197 -9.01 -7.65 -0.70
C GLY A 197 -7.62 -7.03 -0.83
N TYR A 198 -6.56 -7.85 -0.88
CA TYR A 198 -5.16 -7.45 -1.14
C TYR A 198 -4.75 -6.15 -0.44
N ALA A 199 -4.78 -6.14 0.89
CA ALA A 199 -4.30 -4.99 1.64
C ALA A 199 -2.84 -4.65 1.27
N ILE A 200 -1.96 -5.64 1.29
CA ILE A 200 -0.53 -5.60 0.92
C ILE A 200 0.23 -4.38 1.45
N ASN A 201 -0.36 -3.66 2.40
CA ASN A 201 0.12 -2.39 2.92
C ASN A 201 -0.49 -2.14 4.32
N PRO A 202 0.31 -2.20 5.39
CA PRO A 202 -0.19 -1.96 6.74
C PRO A 202 -0.85 -0.59 6.94
N ALA A 203 -0.32 0.47 6.33
CA ALA A 203 -0.88 1.82 6.45
C ALA A 203 -2.21 1.95 5.69
N ARG A 204 -2.36 1.26 4.55
CA ARG A 204 -3.57 1.26 3.72
C ARG A 204 -4.77 0.59 4.39
N ASP A 205 -4.54 -0.32 5.35
CA ASP A 205 -5.64 -0.98 6.07
C ASP A 205 -5.83 -0.41 7.48
N LEU A 206 -4.79 -0.46 8.31
CA LEU A 206 -4.92 -0.13 9.73
C LEU A 206 -5.31 1.34 9.94
N SER A 207 -4.75 2.27 9.19
CA SER A 207 -5.02 3.69 9.40
C SER A 207 -6.43 4.11 8.96
N PRO A 208 -6.95 3.70 7.78
CA PRO A 208 -8.35 3.90 7.45
C PRO A 208 -9.32 3.13 8.38
N ARG A 209 -8.95 1.96 8.88
CA ARG A 209 -9.73 1.22 9.88
C ARG A 209 -9.89 2.01 11.18
N ILE A 210 -8.82 2.69 11.63
CA ILE A 210 -8.88 3.64 12.74
C ILE A 210 -9.82 4.80 12.38
N ALA A 211 -9.73 5.37 11.18
CA ALA A 211 -10.63 6.42 10.74
C ALA A 211 -12.10 5.95 10.78
N HIS A 212 -12.41 4.75 10.26
CA HIS A 212 -13.75 4.16 10.38
C HIS A 212 -14.21 4.06 11.84
N ALA A 213 -13.33 3.65 12.75
CA ALA A 213 -13.68 3.51 14.17
C ALA A 213 -14.06 4.85 14.83
N VAL A 214 -13.33 5.93 14.52
CA VAL A 214 -13.50 7.23 15.19
C VAL A 214 -14.47 8.17 14.48
N LEU A 215 -14.68 8.03 13.18
CA LEU A 215 -15.56 8.91 12.42
C LEU A 215 -17.04 8.67 12.78
N PRO A 216 -17.85 9.73 12.79
CA PRO A 216 -19.29 9.63 13.10
C PRO A 216 -20.07 9.16 11.86
N ILE A 217 -19.92 7.89 11.50
CA ILE A 217 -20.60 7.26 10.37
C ILE A 217 -21.87 6.58 10.91
N LYS A 218 -23.04 6.99 10.38
CA LYS A 218 -24.32 6.42 10.78
C LYS A 218 -24.38 4.92 10.46
N GLY A 219 -24.71 4.07 11.43
CA GLY A 219 -24.88 2.63 11.22
C GLY A 219 -23.64 1.89 10.72
N LYS A 220 -22.42 2.32 11.09
CA LYS A 220 -21.15 1.76 10.60
C LYS A 220 -20.80 0.36 11.11
N GLY A 221 -21.38 -0.07 12.23
CA GLY A 221 -21.04 -1.34 12.87
C GLY A 221 -19.64 -1.35 13.50
N ASP A 222 -19.10 -2.55 13.66
CA ASP A 222 -17.76 -2.80 14.20
C ASP A 222 -16.67 -2.56 13.14
N SER A 223 -15.46 -2.23 13.59
CA SER A 223 -14.31 -2.03 12.71
C SER A 223 -13.48 -3.29 12.47
N ASP A 224 -13.97 -4.46 12.89
CA ASP A 224 -13.33 -5.78 12.74
C ASP A 224 -11.88 -5.83 13.24
N TRP A 225 -11.67 -5.40 14.49
CA TRP A 225 -10.35 -5.40 15.13
C TRP A 225 -9.75 -6.79 15.26
N GLY A 226 -10.59 -7.83 15.35
CA GLY A 226 -10.15 -9.21 15.40
C GLY A 226 -9.41 -9.66 14.14
N TYR A 227 -9.63 -8.98 13.00
CA TYR A 227 -8.94 -9.24 11.74
C TYR A 227 -7.79 -8.25 11.45
N ALA A 228 -7.79 -7.08 12.08
CA ALA A 228 -6.90 -5.96 11.76
C ALA A 228 -5.40 -6.30 11.76
N TRP A 229 -4.98 -7.32 12.49
CA TRP A 229 -3.58 -7.77 12.53
C TRP A 229 -3.13 -8.47 11.25
N VAL A 230 -4.04 -9.13 10.51
CA VAL A 230 -3.71 -9.88 9.28
C VAL A 230 -3.12 -8.96 8.20
N PRO A 231 -3.77 -7.83 7.83
CA PRO A 231 -3.24 -6.89 6.85
C PRO A 231 -2.01 -6.08 7.33
N VAL A 232 -1.58 -6.30 8.57
CA VAL A 232 -0.31 -5.78 9.08
C VAL A 232 0.78 -6.86 9.03
N VAL A 233 0.52 -8.00 9.65
CA VAL A 233 1.52 -9.08 9.80
C VAL A 233 1.78 -9.77 8.45
N GLY A 234 0.76 -10.06 7.68
CA GLY A 234 0.91 -10.71 6.37
C GLY A 234 1.82 -9.92 5.43
N PRO A 235 1.57 -8.62 5.19
CA PRO A 235 2.47 -7.80 4.39
C PRO A 235 3.90 -7.71 4.94
N MET A 236 4.08 -7.62 6.25
CA MET A 236 5.42 -7.59 6.84
C MET A 236 6.18 -8.89 6.62
N ILE A 237 5.51 -10.04 6.76
CA ILE A 237 6.11 -11.34 6.41
C ILE A 237 6.49 -11.38 4.93
N GLY A 238 5.60 -10.95 4.02
CA GLY A 238 5.86 -10.91 2.59
C GLY A 238 7.07 -10.07 2.22
N ALA A 239 7.25 -8.91 2.86
CA ALA A 239 8.42 -8.06 2.69
C ALA A 239 9.72 -8.74 3.17
N CYS A 240 9.65 -9.50 4.29
CA CYS A 240 10.82 -10.19 4.85
C CYS A 240 11.26 -11.41 4.03
N LEU A 241 10.35 -12.08 3.31
CA LEU A 241 10.67 -13.24 2.48
C LEU A 241 11.70 -12.96 1.37
N LEU A 242 11.94 -11.71 1.05
CA LEU A 242 12.92 -11.29 0.05
C LEU A 242 14.38 -11.55 0.49
N TYR A 243 14.64 -11.57 1.78
CA TYR A 243 15.97 -11.87 2.31
C TYR A 243 16.42 -13.31 1.98
N THR A 244 15.48 -14.21 1.75
CA THR A 244 15.76 -15.61 1.40
C THR A 244 15.94 -15.85 -0.10
N SER A 245 15.68 -14.85 -0.93
CA SER A 245 15.85 -14.95 -2.39
C SER A 245 17.30 -14.59 -2.78
N PRO A 246 18.08 -15.48 -3.40
CA PRO A 246 19.47 -15.21 -3.77
C PRO A 246 19.52 -14.01 -4.72
N SER A 247 20.26 -12.97 -4.33
CA SER A 247 20.50 -11.81 -5.17
C SER A 247 21.22 -12.24 -6.45
N PRO A 248 20.89 -11.69 -7.62
CA PRO A 248 21.69 -11.91 -8.85
C PRO A 248 23.18 -11.61 -8.65
N ARG A 249 23.54 -10.74 -7.70
CA ARG A 249 24.94 -10.44 -7.33
C ARG A 249 25.65 -11.59 -6.61
N ASP A 250 24.91 -12.38 -5.81
CA ASP A 250 25.49 -13.51 -5.09
C ASP A 250 25.87 -14.62 -6.07
N ARG A 251 25.11 -14.80 -7.15
CA ARG A 251 25.45 -15.72 -8.24
C ARG A 251 26.68 -15.26 -9.04
N GLN A 252 26.96 -13.96 -9.14
CA GLN A 252 28.15 -13.45 -9.79
C GLN A 252 29.42 -13.65 -8.94
N LYS A 253 29.32 -13.45 -7.61
CA LYS A 253 30.45 -13.71 -6.69
C LYS A 253 30.82 -15.19 -6.61
N SER A 254 29.85 -16.11 -6.69
CA SER A 254 30.12 -17.54 -6.70
C SER A 254 30.70 -18.07 -8.01
N ARG A 255 30.77 -17.25 -9.07
CA ARG A 255 31.35 -17.60 -10.37
C ARG A 255 32.72 -16.98 -10.63
N MET A 256 33.24 -16.14 -9.73
CA MET A 256 34.59 -15.66 -9.83
C MET A 256 35.57 -16.77 -9.38
N PRO A 257 36.54 -17.21 -10.22
CA PRO A 257 37.55 -18.12 -9.76
C PRO A 257 38.32 -17.45 -8.62
N SER A 258 38.60 -18.21 -7.55
CA SER A 258 39.56 -17.77 -6.55
C SER A 258 40.87 -17.58 -7.29
N SER A 259 41.35 -16.34 -7.42
CA SER A 259 42.67 -16.05 -7.90
C SER A 259 43.69 -16.76 -6.99
N ALA A 260 44.29 -17.79 -7.51
CA ALA A 260 45.50 -18.38 -6.93
C ALA A 260 46.69 -17.43 -7.06
#